data_00d712b75a7e1b4cb9bd3a14029816ad
#
_entry.id   00d712b75a7e1b4cb9bd3a14029816ad
#
_cell.length_a   1.000
_cell.length_b   1.000
_cell.length_c   1.000
_cell.angle_alpha   90.00
_cell.angle_beta   90.00
_cell.angle_gamma   90.00
#
_symmetry.space_group_name_H-M   'P 1'
#
loop_
_entity.id
_entity.type
_entity.pdbx_description
1 polymer ?
#
loop_
_entity_poly.entity_id
_entity_poly.type
_entity_poly.pdbx_seq_one_letter_code
_entity_poly.pdbx_strand_id
1 'polypeptide(L)'
;MNTRCKVVPVTNGVIATELILDAGLYNLSTAAAYHGYAEELANPHTPETEEYGISSVVFRSDRPFNRERLLKALRASTGLVRSKGYCWIDTDLRVAHAWQQAGPNLQIQPASLWASNGVTPGSEIVLIGVEFNAEETLRNFEDAVLSDAEVAALLPS
;
A
#
# COMPACT_ATOMS: atom_id res chain seq x y z
N MET A 1 -26.60 -9.61 -10.74
CA MET A 1 -26.44 -10.02 -9.31
C MET A 1 -26.37 -11.53 -9.25
N ASN A 2 -25.48 -12.13 -8.44
CA ASN A 2 -25.33 -13.59 -8.35
C ASN A 2 -26.58 -14.19 -7.64
N THR A 3 -27.43 -14.86 -8.38
CA THR A 3 -28.70 -15.46 -7.87
C THR A 3 -28.49 -16.73 -7.05
N ARG A 4 -27.27 -17.28 -7.04
CA ARG A 4 -26.92 -18.51 -6.30
C ARG A 4 -26.21 -18.23 -4.98
N CYS A 5 -25.84 -16.99 -4.69
CA CYS A 5 -25.20 -16.65 -3.43
C CYS A 5 -26.21 -16.63 -2.28
N LYS A 6 -25.78 -17.13 -1.13
CA LYS A 6 -26.51 -16.94 0.12
C LYS A 6 -26.15 -15.57 0.68
N VAL A 7 -27.14 -14.72 0.86
CA VAL A 7 -26.95 -13.41 1.48
C VAL A 7 -27.27 -13.51 2.96
N VAL A 8 -26.32 -13.12 3.79
CA VAL A 8 -26.46 -13.11 5.25
C VAL A 8 -26.21 -11.69 5.74
N PRO A 9 -27.15 -11.10 6.48
CA PRO A 9 -26.93 -9.79 7.08
C PRO A 9 -25.87 -9.90 8.20
N VAL A 10 -24.93 -8.94 8.20
CA VAL A 10 -23.84 -8.89 9.18
C VAL A 10 -23.86 -7.53 9.85
N THR A 11 -23.79 -7.50 11.18
CA THR A 11 -23.70 -6.27 11.96
C THR A 11 -22.35 -6.20 12.66
N ASN A 12 -21.62 -5.11 12.44
CA ASN A 12 -20.28 -4.87 13.00
C ASN A 12 -19.27 -6.03 12.78
N GLY A 13 -19.39 -6.74 11.65
CA GLY A 13 -18.49 -7.87 11.33
C GLY A 13 -18.77 -9.16 12.11
N VAL A 14 -19.82 -9.20 12.94
CA VAL A 14 -20.15 -10.39 13.74
C VAL A 14 -21.00 -11.35 12.90
N ILE A 15 -20.44 -12.52 12.63
CA ILE A 15 -21.09 -13.61 11.90
C ILE A 15 -20.58 -14.96 12.44
N ALA A 16 -21.45 -15.98 12.43
CA ALA A 16 -21.03 -17.35 12.74
C ALA A 16 -20.08 -17.85 11.66
N THR A 17 -18.91 -18.31 12.04
CA THR A 17 -17.80 -18.70 11.14
C THR A 17 -18.23 -19.82 10.18
N GLU A 18 -19.10 -20.71 10.62
CA GLU A 18 -19.64 -21.84 9.85
C GLU A 18 -20.50 -21.40 8.66
N LEU A 19 -20.96 -20.14 8.65
CA LEU A 19 -21.73 -19.59 7.53
C LEU A 19 -20.84 -19.11 6.37
N ILE A 20 -19.55 -18.91 6.64
CA ILE A 20 -18.58 -18.38 5.65
C ILE A 20 -17.42 -19.33 5.37
N LEU A 21 -17.04 -20.17 6.33
CA LEU A 21 -16.00 -21.18 6.16
C LEU A 21 -16.64 -22.54 5.82
N ASP A 22 -15.99 -23.31 4.97
CA ASP A 22 -16.43 -24.65 4.54
C ASP A 22 -17.89 -24.71 4.06
N ALA A 23 -18.39 -23.61 3.53
CA ALA A 23 -19.77 -23.51 3.09
C ALA A 23 -20.11 -24.44 1.90
N GLY A 24 -19.11 -25.07 1.27
CA GLY A 24 -19.28 -26.03 0.16
C GLY A 24 -19.95 -25.44 -1.09
N LEU A 25 -19.99 -24.11 -1.22
CA LEU A 25 -20.71 -23.42 -2.28
C LEU A 25 -19.95 -23.37 -3.61
N TYR A 26 -18.64 -23.59 -3.59
CA TYR A 26 -17.84 -23.65 -4.80
C TYR A 26 -17.89 -25.03 -5.41
N ASN A 27 -18.23 -25.09 -6.70
CA ASN A 27 -18.18 -26.32 -7.50
C ASN A 27 -17.65 -25.97 -8.89
N LEU A 28 -16.54 -26.57 -9.28
CA LEU A 28 -15.84 -26.28 -10.52
C LEU A 28 -16.72 -26.52 -11.76
N SER A 29 -17.49 -27.60 -11.81
CA SER A 29 -18.35 -27.91 -12.95
C SER A 29 -19.47 -26.88 -13.09
N THR A 30 -20.00 -26.41 -11.98
CA THR A 30 -20.99 -25.32 -11.95
C THR A 30 -20.37 -23.98 -12.35
N ALA A 31 -19.16 -23.69 -11.89
CA ALA A 31 -18.43 -22.47 -12.25
C ALA A 31 -18.09 -22.47 -13.74
N ALA A 32 -17.60 -23.60 -14.28
CA ALA A 32 -17.27 -23.74 -15.70
C ALA A 32 -18.49 -23.64 -16.64
N ALA A 33 -19.69 -23.97 -16.14
CA ALA A 33 -20.93 -23.81 -16.88
C ALA A 33 -21.50 -22.38 -16.85
N TYR A 34 -20.87 -21.46 -16.12
CA TYR A 34 -21.29 -20.05 -16.07
C TYR A 34 -21.01 -19.35 -17.38
N HIS A 35 -21.99 -18.62 -17.89
CA HIS A 35 -21.82 -17.80 -19.09
C HIS A 35 -20.65 -16.80 -18.90
N GLY A 36 -19.72 -16.80 -19.83
CA GLY A 36 -18.53 -15.93 -19.78
C GLY A 36 -17.33 -16.53 -19.03
N TYR A 37 -17.47 -17.61 -18.23
CA TYR A 37 -16.34 -18.17 -17.48
C TYR A 37 -15.22 -18.69 -18.41
N ALA A 38 -15.61 -19.42 -19.46
CA ALA A 38 -14.67 -19.94 -20.44
C ALA A 38 -14.06 -18.83 -21.31
N GLU A 39 -14.84 -17.81 -21.64
CA GLU A 39 -14.38 -16.61 -22.36
C GLU A 39 -13.39 -15.83 -21.52
N GLU A 40 -13.66 -15.64 -20.25
CA GLU A 40 -12.79 -14.94 -19.30
C GLU A 40 -11.45 -15.68 -19.12
N LEU A 41 -11.47 -17.01 -19.02
CA LEU A 41 -10.25 -17.81 -18.96
C LEU A 41 -9.45 -17.82 -20.28
N ALA A 42 -10.12 -17.66 -21.42
CA ALA A 42 -9.49 -17.70 -22.73
C ALA A 42 -8.99 -16.32 -23.20
N ASN A 43 -9.55 -15.25 -22.66
CA ASN A 43 -9.13 -13.89 -23.00
C ASN A 43 -7.85 -13.51 -22.24
N PRO A 44 -6.80 -13.09 -22.95
CA PRO A 44 -5.68 -12.44 -22.29
C PRO A 44 -6.19 -11.16 -21.65
N HIS A 45 -6.12 -11.09 -20.30
CA HIS A 45 -6.45 -9.88 -19.60
C HIS A 45 -5.55 -8.74 -20.06
N THR A 46 -6.16 -7.64 -20.48
CA THR A 46 -5.44 -6.38 -20.61
C THR A 46 -4.96 -6.00 -19.20
N PRO A 47 -3.66 -5.73 -19.00
CA PRO A 47 -3.18 -5.30 -17.69
C PRO A 47 -4.00 -4.11 -17.18
N GLU A 48 -4.36 -4.09 -15.90
CA GLU A 48 -5.14 -2.99 -15.28
C GLU A 48 -4.48 -1.62 -15.50
N THR A 49 -3.15 -1.60 -15.67
CA THR A 49 -2.38 -0.40 -16.01
C THR A 49 -2.79 0.16 -17.37
N GLU A 50 -3.08 -0.72 -18.34
CA GLU A 50 -3.50 -0.29 -19.68
C GLU A 50 -5.00 0.03 -19.74
N GLU A 51 -5.81 -0.69 -18.98
CA GLU A 51 -7.26 -0.50 -18.97
C GLU A 51 -7.70 0.71 -18.13
N TYR A 52 -7.10 0.91 -16.97
CA TYR A 52 -7.52 1.94 -16.01
C TYR A 52 -6.45 2.97 -15.68
N GLY A 53 -5.27 2.88 -16.30
CA GLY A 53 -4.12 3.74 -15.98
C GLY A 53 -3.60 3.58 -14.55
N ILE A 54 -3.92 2.45 -13.89
CA ILE A 54 -3.48 2.17 -12.52
C ILE A 54 -2.09 1.57 -12.55
N SER A 55 -1.17 2.19 -11.83
CA SER A 55 0.18 1.65 -11.66
C SER A 55 0.64 1.69 -10.22
N SER A 56 1.66 0.90 -9.90
CA SER A 56 2.24 0.87 -8.56
C SER A 56 3.75 0.87 -8.62
N VAL A 57 4.37 1.53 -7.64
CA VAL A 57 5.82 1.51 -7.42
C VAL A 57 6.11 1.35 -5.94
N VAL A 58 7.32 0.90 -5.63
CA VAL A 58 7.80 0.78 -4.26
C VAL A 58 8.96 1.74 -4.06
N PHE A 59 8.81 2.65 -3.11
CA PHE A 59 9.90 3.46 -2.61
C PHE A 59 10.62 2.73 -1.47
N ARG A 60 11.95 2.71 -1.50
CA ARG A 60 12.80 2.16 -0.43
C ARG A 60 13.94 3.11 -0.14
N SER A 61 14.26 3.26 1.15
CA SER A 61 15.44 4.02 1.58
C SER A 61 15.96 3.49 2.92
N ASP A 62 17.26 3.43 3.06
CA ASP A 62 17.99 3.16 4.30
C ASP A 62 18.37 4.44 5.06
N ARG A 63 17.88 5.60 4.59
CA ARG A 63 18.06 6.92 5.19
C ARG A 63 16.72 7.48 5.65
N PRO A 64 16.68 8.23 6.76
CA PRO A 64 15.44 8.81 7.24
C PRO A 64 14.97 9.95 6.34
N PHE A 65 13.67 10.14 6.24
CA PHE A 65 13.09 11.33 5.65
C PHE A 65 13.33 12.55 6.52
N ASN A 66 13.61 13.69 5.89
CA ASN A 66 13.36 14.97 6.49
C ASN A 66 11.86 15.25 6.46
N ARG A 67 11.26 15.48 7.61
CA ARG A 67 9.80 15.64 7.75
C ARG A 67 9.23 16.75 6.85
N GLU A 68 9.89 17.91 6.75
CA GLU A 68 9.37 19.03 5.97
C GLU A 68 9.47 18.74 4.46
N ARG A 69 10.60 18.18 4.01
CA ARG A 69 10.78 17.75 2.62
C ARG A 69 9.78 16.69 2.23
N LEU A 70 9.51 15.72 3.12
CA LEU A 70 8.50 14.68 2.89
C LEU A 70 7.11 15.27 2.69
N LEU A 71 6.69 16.22 3.51
CA LEU A 71 5.41 16.89 3.36
C LEU A 71 5.32 17.68 2.03
N LYS A 72 6.43 18.25 1.57
CA LYS A 72 6.51 18.91 0.26
C LYS A 72 6.39 17.89 -0.88
N ALA A 73 7.12 16.77 -0.81
CA ALA A 73 7.07 15.70 -1.79
C ALA A 73 5.65 15.13 -1.93
N LEU A 74 4.97 14.90 -0.81
CA LEU A 74 3.58 14.43 -0.79
C LEU A 74 2.61 15.39 -1.48
N ARG A 75 2.76 16.69 -1.27
CA ARG A 75 1.92 17.69 -1.94
C ARG A 75 2.18 17.78 -3.44
N ALA A 76 3.39 17.45 -3.88
CA ALA A 76 3.77 17.41 -5.30
C ALA A 76 3.32 16.11 -6.00
N SER A 77 3.11 15.03 -5.25
CA SER A 77 2.73 13.72 -5.80
C SER A 77 1.24 13.67 -6.08
N THR A 78 0.87 14.02 -7.31
CA THR A 78 -0.51 13.96 -7.79
C THR A 78 -0.86 12.58 -8.33
N GLY A 79 -2.14 12.22 -8.33
CA GLY A 79 -2.61 10.94 -8.86
C GLY A 79 -2.48 9.75 -7.90
N LEU A 80 -1.84 9.91 -6.74
CA LEU A 80 -1.78 8.85 -5.73
C LEU A 80 -3.16 8.63 -5.10
N VAL A 81 -3.65 7.38 -5.19
CA VAL A 81 -4.94 6.97 -4.62
C VAL A 81 -4.79 6.12 -3.38
N ARG A 82 -3.68 5.40 -3.27
CA ARG A 82 -3.39 4.55 -2.11
C ARG A 82 -1.89 4.42 -1.89
N SER A 83 -1.50 4.43 -0.64
CA SER A 83 -0.15 4.03 -0.27
C SER A 83 -0.14 3.35 1.09
N LYS A 84 0.81 2.43 1.28
CA LYS A 84 0.96 1.69 2.53
C LYS A 84 2.40 1.28 2.74
N GLY A 85 2.83 1.27 3.98
CA GLY A 85 4.17 0.84 4.34
C GLY A 85 4.58 1.30 5.72
N TYR A 86 5.87 1.47 5.87
CA TYR A 86 6.48 2.09 7.03
C TYR A 86 7.55 3.08 6.58
N CYS A 87 7.81 4.06 7.41
CA CYS A 87 8.83 5.07 7.13
C CYS A 87 9.64 5.42 8.37
N TRP A 88 10.88 5.84 8.09
CA TRP A 88 11.82 6.36 9.05
C TRP A 88 11.90 7.88 8.87
N ILE A 89 11.71 8.64 9.94
CA ILE A 89 11.63 10.11 9.90
C ILE A 89 12.60 10.70 10.93
N ASP A 90 13.20 11.85 10.59
CA ASP A 90 14.19 12.55 11.39
C ASP A 90 13.69 13.05 12.76
N THR A 91 12.40 13.13 12.97
CA THR A 91 11.80 13.59 14.23
C THR A 91 11.95 12.62 15.40
N ASP A 92 12.02 11.32 15.15
CA ASP A 92 12.44 10.31 16.13
C ASP A 92 13.09 9.11 15.41
N LEU A 93 14.41 9.08 15.39
CA LEU A 93 15.20 8.07 14.68
C LEU A 93 15.06 6.66 15.27
N ARG A 94 14.50 6.51 16.46
CA ARG A 94 14.31 5.22 17.13
C ARG A 94 13.02 4.53 16.73
N VAL A 95 12.08 5.27 16.12
CA VAL A 95 10.70 4.84 15.88
C VAL A 95 10.45 4.56 14.41
N ALA A 96 9.89 3.38 14.13
CA ALA A 96 9.23 3.10 12.87
C ALA A 96 7.84 3.73 12.86
N HIS A 97 7.51 4.44 11.79
CA HIS A 97 6.19 5.02 11.62
C HIS A 97 5.39 4.20 10.61
N ALA A 98 4.18 3.79 10.98
CA ALA A 98 3.24 3.19 10.04
C ALA A 98 2.71 4.25 9.08
N TRP A 99 2.72 3.92 7.80
CA TRP A 99 2.25 4.77 6.72
C TRP A 99 0.99 4.17 6.10
N GLN A 100 -0.09 4.93 6.03
CA GLN A 100 -1.35 4.52 5.42
C GLN A 100 -2.00 5.71 4.70
N GLN A 101 -2.36 5.50 3.44
CA GLN A 101 -3.11 6.48 2.66
C GLN A 101 -4.27 5.80 1.94
N ALA A 102 -5.44 6.45 1.96
CA ALA A 102 -6.61 6.11 1.16
C ALA A 102 -7.24 7.41 0.65
N GLY A 103 -7.15 7.64 -0.66
CA GLY A 103 -7.52 8.92 -1.27
C GLY A 103 -6.74 10.08 -0.64
N PRO A 104 -7.42 11.17 -0.24
CA PRO A 104 -6.77 12.33 0.36
C PRO A 104 -6.32 12.11 1.82
N ASN A 105 -6.74 11.01 2.45
CA ASN A 105 -6.48 10.77 3.86
C ASN A 105 -5.15 10.02 4.03
N LEU A 106 -4.11 10.74 4.42
CA LEU A 106 -2.81 10.18 4.80
C LEU A 106 -2.66 10.20 6.31
N GLN A 107 -2.24 9.07 6.87
CA GLN A 107 -1.87 8.91 8.27
C GLN A 107 -0.45 8.37 8.36
N ILE A 108 0.39 9.05 9.15
CA ILE A 108 1.72 8.62 9.52
C ILE A 108 1.77 8.63 11.04
N GLN A 109 1.89 7.47 11.65
CA GLN A 109 1.77 7.30 13.11
C GLN A 109 2.91 6.45 13.66
N PRO A 110 3.43 6.76 14.86
CA PRO A 110 4.38 5.89 15.54
C PRO A 110 3.81 4.48 15.67
N ALA A 111 4.62 3.46 15.32
CA ALA A 111 4.20 2.06 15.36
C ALA A 111 5.03 1.24 16.34
N SER A 112 6.36 1.23 16.22
CA SER A 112 7.23 0.43 17.08
C SER A 112 8.65 1.01 17.12
N LEU A 113 9.43 0.59 18.10
CA LEU A 113 10.86 0.86 18.12
C LEU A 113 11.59 -0.11 17.19
N TRP A 114 12.53 0.37 16.38
CA TRP A 114 13.36 -0.47 15.52
C TRP A 114 14.06 -1.58 16.31
N ALA A 115 14.64 -1.22 17.45
CA ALA A 115 15.37 -2.14 18.31
C ALA A 115 14.51 -3.29 18.83
N SER A 116 13.21 -3.08 19.06
CA SER A 116 12.31 -4.12 19.59
C SER A 116 12.05 -5.26 18.60
N ASN A 117 12.24 -5.01 17.32
CA ASN A 117 11.96 -5.98 16.26
C ASN A 117 13.24 -6.55 15.62
N GLY A 118 14.42 -6.09 16.04
CA GLY A 118 15.68 -6.49 15.43
C GLY A 118 15.79 -6.14 13.94
N VAL A 119 15.03 -5.12 13.49
CA VAL A 119 14.96 -4.69 12.09
C VAL A 119 15.85 -3.45 11.91
N THR A 120 16.63 -3.44 10.84
CA THR A 120 17.39 -2.25 10.44
C THR A 120 16.42 -1.10 10.10
N PRO A 121 16.66 0.12 10.63
CA PRO A 121 15.87 1.29 10.26
C PRO A 121 15.86 1.54 8.76
N GLY A 122 14.70 1.95 8.24
CA GLY A 122 14.53 2.25 6.82
C GLY A 122 13.09 2.59 6.49
N SER A 123 12.85 2.83 5.22
CA SER A 123 11.50 3.09 4.69
C SER A 123 11.19 2.11 3.57
N GLU A 124 9.98 1.57 3.57
CA GLU A 124 9.42 0.84 2.45
C GLU A 124 7.95 1.23 2.32
N ILE A 125 7.60 1.85 1.19
CA ILE A 125 6.27 2.39 0.94
C ILE A 125 5.84 1.96 -0.45
N VAL A 126 4.72 1.22 -0.54
CA VAL A 126 4.04 0.93 -1.80
C VAL A 126 3.15 2.12 -2.13
N LEU A 127 3.29 2.65 -3.33
CA LEU A 127 2.55 3.78 -3.88
C LEU A 127 1.72 3.28 -5.06
N ILE A 128 0.42 3.53 -5.04
CA ILE A 128 -0.53 3.14 -6.10
C ILE A 128 -1.24 4.40 -6.56
N GLY A 129 -1.28 4.61 -7.86
CA GLY A 129 -1.90 5.80 -8.44
C GLY A 129 -2.59 5.53 -9.76
N VAL A 130 -3.42 6.48 -10.16
CA VAL A 130 -4.09 6.53 -11.47
C VAL A 130 -3.43 7.64 -12.28
N GLU A 131 -2.91 7.29 -13.45
CA GLU A 131 -2.19 8.23 -14.34
C GLU A 131 -1.12 9.06 -13.60
N PHE A 132 -0.50 8.48 -12.56
CA PHE A 132 0.50 9.17 -11.78
C PHE A 132 1.91 9.01 -12.37
N ASN A 133 2.71 10.07 -12.24
CA ASN A 133 4.10 10.04 -12.67
C ASN A 133 4.97 9.34 -11.60
N ALA A 134 5.18 8.04 -11.80
CA ALA A 134 5.93 7.20 -10.86
C ALA A 134 7.38 7.67 -10.69
N GLU A 135 8.07 8.03 -11.77
CA GLU A 135 9.46 8.48 -11.73
C GLU A 135 9.60 9.81 -10.98
N GLU A 136 8.74 10.76 -11.26
CA GLU A 136 8.75 12.05 -10.57
C GLU A 136 8.42 11.88 -9.08
N THR A 137 7.46 11.02 -8.77
CA THR A 137 7.10 10.71 -7.39
C THR A 137 8.27 10.10 -6.64
N LEU A 138 8.95 9.10 -7.22
CA LEU A 138 10.13 8.48 -6.61
C LEU A 138 11.26 9.49 -6.42
N ARG A 139 11.53 10.36 -7.40
CA ARG A 139 12.53 11.45 -7.27
C ARG A 139 12.18 12.40 -6.13
N ASN A 140 10.94 12.84 -6.03
CA ASN A 140 10.49 13.73 -4.96
C ASN A 140 10.67 13.09 -3.58
N PHE A 141 10.45 11.78 -3.47
CA PHE A 141 10.67 11.03 -2.24
C PHE A 141 12.17 10.86 -1.94
N GLU A 142 13.00 10.61 -2.96
CA GLU A 142 14.45 10.53 -2.81
C GLU A 142 15.06 11.87 -2.37
N ASP A 143 14.58 12.98 -2.92
CA ASP A 143 15.00 14.32 -2.52
C ASP A 143 14.53 14.68 -1.09
N ALA A 144 13.54 13.95 -0.58
CA ALA A 144 13.02 14.16 0.77
C ALA A 144 13.80 13.43 1.85
N VAL A 145 14.64 12.43 1.52
CA VAL A 145 15.49 11.76 2.51
C VAL A 145 16.69 12.63 2.86
N LEU A 146 17.26 12.39 4.04
CA LEU A 146 18.48 13.04 4.47
C LEU A 146 19.69 12.56 3.67
N SER A 147 20.62 13.44 3.38
CA SER A 147 21.93 13.07 2.87
C SER A 147 22.77 12.38 3.96
N ASP A 148 23.81 11.66 3.57
CA ASP A 148 24.71 10.99 4.51
C ASP A 148 25.34 11.97 5.50
N ALA A 149 25.66 13.19 5.06
CA ALA A 149 26.18 14.25 5.92
C ALA A 149 25.16 14.73 6.97
N GLU A 150 23.89 14.83 6.59
CA GLU A 150 22.79 15.20 7.51
C GLU A 150 22.53 14.05 8.51
N VAL A 151 22.56 12.80 8.05
CA VAL A 151 22.43 11.63 8.94
C VAL A 151 23.58 11.58 9.95
N ALA A 152 24.81 11.77 9.50
CA ALA A 152 25.97 11.79 10.37
C ALA A 152 25.92 12.90 11.43
N ALA A 153 25.30 14.04 11.10
CA ALA A 153 25.11 15.15 12.05
C ALA A 153 24.04 14.86 13.11
N LEU A 154 23.10 13.96 12.85
CA LEU A 154 22.02 13.59 13.78
C LEU A 154 22.39 12.43 14.72
N LEU A 155 23.35 11.60 14.34
CA LEU A 155 23.83 10.49 15.15
C LEU A 155 25.09 10.95 15.91
N PRO A 156 25.01 11.23 17.23
CA PRO A 156 26.22 11.55 17.98
C PRO A 156 27.17 10.34 17.98
N SER A 157 28.44 10.65 17.80
CA SER A 157 29.57 9.71 17.81
C SER A 157 29.65 8.97 19.13
#